data_192a8b1883ac5e01484a1fd40ff80ef1
#
_entry.id   192a8b1883ac5e01484a1fd40ff80ef1
#
_cell.length_a   1.000
_cell.length_b   1.000
_cell.length_c   1.000
_cell.angle_alpha   90.00
_cell.angle_beta   90.00
_cell.angle_gamma   90.00
#
_symmetry.space_group_name_H-M   'P 1'
#
loop_
_entity.id
_entity.type
_entity.pdbx_description
1 polymer ?
#
loop_
_entity_poly.entity_id
_entity_poly.type
_entity_poly.pdbx_seq_one_letter_code
_entity_poly.pdbx_strand_id
1 'polypeptide(L)'
;NNQMSHKIKDKAMTCVGITYKFCKILDEKTGVQAADDYLDLVALGMIGDSCDLTNLQSRYLVLKGIEQISNGTNRNTFITELVKSQAFSLHNKVTILGISFYIAPLVNSLIRLGTHDDKEIMLKAFLGATETVKIKIRGQGEIEVLIQEQARRLCESYKRKQQKLTSDYADILKKQIDDFNLNSLPVICCKTDRDIETTFTGLIANKLTS
;
A
#
# COMPACT_ATOMS: atom_id res chain seq x y z
N ASN A 1 17.94 11.18 -6.54
CA ASN A 1 17.88 9.94 -5.74
C ASN A 1 18.64 10.16 -4.42
N ASN A 2 17.93 10.19 -3.29
CA ASN A 2 18.51 10.42 -1.96
C ASN A 2 19.48 9.31 -1.51
N GLN A 3 19.43 8.13 -2.13
CA GLN A 3 20.30 6.98 -1.83
C GLN A 3 21.68 7.12 -2.47
N MET A 4 21.82 7.88 -3.54
CA MET A 4 23.05 7.95 -4.36
C MET A 4 24.01 9.06 -3.95
N SER A 5 23.59 10.07 -3.20
CA SER A 5 24.46 11.20 -2.85
C SER A 5 24.93 11.14 -1.41
N HIS A 6 26.25 11.09 -1.19
CA HIS A 6 26.86 11.23 0.13
C HIS A 6 26.71 12.66 0.70
N LYS A 7 26.36 13.65 -0.13
CA LYS A 7 26.19 15.06 0.27
C LYS A 7 24.78 15.37 0.83
N ILE A 8 23.80 14.49 0.58
CA ILE A 8 22.44 14.66 1.09
C ILE A 8 22.41 14.17 2.53
N LYS A 9 22.19 15.09 3.48
CA LYS A 9 22.12 14.79 4.91
C LYS A 9 20.84 14.03 5.29
N ASP A 10 19.73 14.30 4.59
CA ASP A 10 18.43 13.70 4.87
C ASP A 10 18.13 12.57 3.88
N LYS A 11 18.42 11.33 4.29
CA LYS A 11 18.11 10.11 3.52
C LYS A 11 16.80 9.44 3.95
N ALA A 12 16.14 9.98 4.96
CA ALA A 12 14.93 9.38 5.54
C ALA A 12 13.68 9.56 4.64
N MET A 13 13.74 10.46 3.65
CA MET A 13 12.59 10.78 2.83
C MET A 13 12.42 9.79 1.68
N THR A 14 11.22 9.25 1.54
CA THR A 14 10.83 8.36 0.45
C THR A 14 10.64 9.12 -0.86
N CYS A 15 10.47 8.38 -1.97
CA CYS A 15 10.23 8.98 -3.30
C CYS A 15 9.03 9.94 -3.28
N VAL A 16 7.92 9.57 -2.63
CA VAL A 16 6.72 10.41 -2.56
C VAL A 16 6.97 11.70 -1.77
N GLY A 17 7.77 11.64 -0.69
CA GLY A 17 8.15 12.84 0.06
C GLY A 17 9.04 13.79 -0.75
N ILE A 18 9.94 13.24 -1.58
CA ILE A 18 10.77 14.05 -2.51
C ILE A 18 9.88 14.68 -3.58
N THR A 19 8.92 13.94 -4.12
CA THR A 19 7.96 14.46 -5.10
C THR A 19 7.14 15.60 -4.51
N TYR A 20 6.67 15.46 -3.27
CA TYR A 20 5.98 16.54 -2.57
C TYR A 20 6.84 17.81 -2.44
N LYS A 21 8.11 17.68 -2.03
CA LYS A 21 9.03 18.85 -1.98
C LYS A 21 9.20 19.52 -3.35
N PHE A 22 9.28 18.72 -4.41
CA PHE A 22 9.33 19.24 -5.76
C PHE A 22 8.05 20.02 -6.13
N CYS A 23 6.88 19.46 -5.79
CA CYS A 23 5.60 20.15 -6.00
C CYS A 23 5.53 21.46 -5.21
N LYS A 24 6.03 21.51 -3.96
CA LYS A 24 6.10 22.76 -3.18
C LYS A 24 6.94 23.83 -3.86
N ILE A 25 8.08 23.46 -4.46
CA ILE A 25 8.92 24.39 -5.22
C ILE A 25 8.17 24.88 -6.50
N LEU A 26 7.38 24.03 -7.13
CA LEU A 26 6.55 24.43 -8.26
C LEU A 26 5.46 25.40 -7.80
N ASP A 27 4.78 25.14 -6.68
CA ASP A 27 3.78 26.03 -6.10
C ASP A 27 4.38 27.43 -5.87
N GLU A 28 5.56 27.51 -5.25
CA GLU A 28 6.26 28.79 -5.02
C GLU A 28 6.60 29.54 -6.32
N LYS A 29 6.99 28.81 -7.38
CA LYS A 29 7.35 29.40 -8.67
C LYS A 29 6.17 29.81 -9.52
N THR A 30 5.06 29.10 -9.42
CA THR A 30 3.87 29.31 -10.27
C THR A 30 2.79 30.13 -9.59
N GLY A 31 2.87 30.32 -8.26
CA GLY A 31 1.84 30.96 -7.45
C GLY A 31 0.63 30.05 -7.18
N VAL A 32 0.68 28.80 -7.62
CA VAL A 32 -0.36 27.79 -7.32
C VAL A 32 -0.14 27.24 -5.92
N GLN A 33 -1.20 26.92 -5.19
CA GLN A 33 -1.15 26.37 -3.83
C GLN A 33 -1.85 25.02 -3.83
N ALA A 34 -1.24 24.00 -4.42
CA ALA A 34 -1.86 22.69 -4.64
C ALA A 34 -1.17 21.52 -3.93
N ALA A 35 0.13 21.62 -3.65
CA ALA A 35 0.89 20.49 -3.12
C ALA A 35 0.34 19.98 -1.77
N ASP A 36 -0.11 20.88 -0.90
CA ASP A 36 -0.63 20.54 0.42
C ASP A 36 -1.96 19.78 0.37
N ASP A 37 -2.72 19.90 -0.72
CA ASP A 37 -3.96 19.16 -0.94
C ASP A 37 -3.75 17.64 -1.08
N TYR A 38 -2.52 17.21 -1.33
CA TYR A 38 -2.14 15.81 -1.57
C TYR A 38 -1.31 15.19 -0.43
N LEU A 39 -1.34 15.78 0.75
CA LEU A 39 -0.62 15.23 1.91
C LEU A 39 -1.17 13.87 2.36
N ASP A 40 -2.41 13.56 2.05
CA ASP A 40 -3.02 12.23 2.19
C ASP A 40 -2.25 11.15 1.41
N LEU A 41 -1.90 11.41 0.14
CA LEU A 41 -1.08 10.54 -0.70
C LEU A 41 0.36 10.45 -0.18
N VAL A 42 0.90 11.57 0.28
CA VAL A 42 2.25 11.61 0.87
C VAL A 42 2.31 10.73 2.11
N ALA A 43 1.33 10.84 3.01
CA ALA A 43 1.26 9.99 4.20
C ALA A 43 1.15 8.51 3.84
N LEU A 44 0.25 8.15 2.92
CA LEU A 44 0.08 6.77 2.48
C LEU A 44 1.38 6.18 1.92
N GLY A 45 2.06 6.90 1.03
CA GLY A 45 3.30 6.42 0.42
C GLY A 45 4.46 6.36 1.41
N MET A 46 4.64 7.37 2.27
CA MET A 46 5.70 7.36 3.27
C MET A 46 5.53 6.25 4.31
N ILE A 47 4.30 5.97 4.74
CA ILE A 47 4.00 4.86 5.66
C ILE A 47 4.16 3.53 4.94
N GLY A 48 3.70 3.41 3.70
CA GLY A 48 3.80 2.20 2.90
C GLY A 48 5.25 1.77 2.63
N ASP A 49 6.16 2.74 2.50
CA ASP A 49 7.60 2.52 2.32
C ASP A 49 8.36 2.40 3.67
N SER A 50 7.64 2.37 4.79
CA SER A 50 8.26 2.27 6.13
C SER A 50 9.34 3.34 6.37
N CYS A 51 9.07 4.60 5.99
CA CYS A 51 10.04 5.67 6.15
C CYS A 51 10.39 5.90 7.63
N ASP A 52 11.60 6.40 7.88
CA ASP A 52 12.04 6.75 9.24
C ASP A 52 11.28 7.97 9.77
N LEU A 53 10.37 7.72 10.73
CA LEU A 53 9.58 8.75 11.40
C LEU A 53 10.27 9.36 12.63
N THR A 54 11.53 9.00 12.93
CA THR A 54 12.35 9.74 13.89
C THR A 54 12.77 11.09 13.29
N ASN A 55 12.87 11.18 11.97
CA ASN A 55 13.05 12.43 11.25
C ASN A 55 11.80 13.31 11.41
N LEU A 56 11.99 14.53 11.95
CA LEU A 56 10.89 15.45 12.25
C LEU A 56 10.11 15.89 11.00
N GLN A 57 10.79 16.08 9.87
CA GLN A 57 10.13 16.49 8.63
C GLN A 57 9.25 15.37 8.07
N SER A 58 9.76 14.14 8.03
CA SER A 58 8.98 12.98 7.62
C SER A 58 7.78 12.76 8.52
N ARG A 59 7.97 12.84 9.82
CA ARG A 59 6.89 12.74 10.81
C ARG A 59 5.84 13.82 10.62
N TYR A 60 6.25 15.08 10.40
CA TYR A 60 5.32 16.19 10.18
C TYR A 60 4.43 15.95 8.97
N LEU A 61 5.00 15.57 7.83
CA LEU A 61 4.24 15.31 6.60
C LEU A 61 3.24 14.17 6.79
N VAL A 62 3.68 13.07 7.40
CA VAL A 62 2.81 11.92 7.69
C VAL A 62 1.66 12.33 8.62
N LEU A 63 1.92 13.04 9.69
CA LEU A 63 0.88 13.47 10.63
C LEU A 63 -0.12 14.42 9.97
N LYS A 64 0.33 15.35 9.13
CA LYS A 64 -0.56 16.25 8.38
C LYS A 64 -1.45 15.50 7.40
N GLY A 65 -0.93 14.53 6.68
CA GLY A 65 -1.75 13.70 5.80
C GLY A 65 -2.76 12.84 6.56
N ILE A 66 -2.38 12.27 7.71
CA ILE A 66 -3.32 11.54 8.59
C ILE A 66 -4.41 12.48 9.12
N GLU A 67 -4.05 13.72 9.49
CA GLU A 67 -5.02 14.72 9.93
C GLU A 67 -6.05 15.01 8.84
N GLN A 68 -5.62 15.19 7.57
CA GLN A 68 -6.53 15.37 6.43
C GLN A 68 -7.47 14.17 6.26
N ILE A 69 -6.95 12.94 6.29
CA ILE A 69 -7.76 11.72 6.15
C ILE A 69 -8.75 11.61 7.32
N SER A 70 -8.33 11.88 8.54
CA SER A 70 -9.16 11.76 9.74
C SER A 70 -10.31 12.78 9.78
N ASN A 71 -10.04 13.99 9.31
CA ASN A 71 -11.01 15.07 9.29
C ASN A 71 -11.91 15.05 8.04
N GLY A 72 -11.67 14.12 7.10
CA GLY A 72 -12.40 14.03 5.84
C GLY A 72 -12.13 15.20 4.90
N THR A 73 -11.01 15.90 5.07
CA THR A 73 -10.57 17.02 4.22
C THR A 73 -9.58 16.58 3.14
N ASN A 74 -9.26 15.30 3.09
CA ASN A 74 -8.40 14.72 2.07
C ASN A 74 -9.05 14.81 0.69
N ARG A 75 -8.26 15.17 -0.31
CA ARG A 75 -8.72 15.35 -1.68
C ARG A 75 -8.97 14.02 -2.38
N ASN A 76 -8.22 12.99 -2.03
CA ASN A 76 -8.28 11.70 -2.71
C ASN A 76 -9.43 10.83 -2.17
N THR A 77 -10.51 10.74 -2.96
CA THR A 77 -11.70 9.95 -2.62
C THR A 77 -11.43 8.44 -2.58
N PHE A 78 -10.43 7.94 -3.31
CA PHE A 78 -10.06 6.53 -3.25
C PHE A 78 -9.47 6.14 -1.89
N ILE A 79 -8.63 7.01 -1.29
CA ILE A 79 -8.14 6.79 0.08
C ILE A 79 -9.31 6.75 1.05
N THR A 80 -10.29 7.64 0.89
CA THR A 80 -11.51 7.63 1.71
C THR A 80 -12.27 6.30 1.61
N GLU A 81 -12.42 5.76 0.40
CA GLU A 81 -13.07 4.46 0.20
C GLU A 81 -12.27 3.30 0.82
N LEU A 82 -10.94 3.31 0.73
CA LEU A 82 -10.09 2.31 1.39
C LEU A 82 -10.25 2.39 2.92
N VAL A 83 -10.22 3.58 3.50
CA VAL A 83 -10.38 3.79 4.95
C VAL A 83 -11.75 3.34 5.43
N LYS A 84 -12.83 3.71 4.74
CA LYS A 84 -14.20 3.25 5.05
C LYS A 84 -14.30 1.73 5.04
N SER A 85 -13.69 1.07 4.06
CA SER A 85 -13.72 -0.39 3.95
C SER A 85 -13.03 -1.11 5.12
N GLN A 86 -12.11 -0.44 5.79
CA GLN A 86 -11.35 -0.96 6.93
C GLN A 86 -11.77 -0.33 8.28
N ALA A 87 -12.90 0.34 8.34
CA ALA A 87 -13.36 1.08 9.52
C ALA A 87 -13.36 0.21 10.80
N PHE A 88 -13.80 -1.05 10.69
CA PHE A 88 -13.79 -1.99 11.80
C PHE A 88 -12.36 -2.28 12.30
N SER A 89 -11.44 -2.59 11.40
CA SER A 89 -10.03 -2.89 11.72
C SER A 89 -9.29 -1.66 12.25
N LEU A 90 -9.68 -0.47 11.80
CA LEU A 90 -9.14 0.81 12.25
C LEU A 90 -9.76 1.31 13.57
N HIS A 91 -10.77 0.61 14.12
CA HIS A 91 -11.56 1.08 15.26
C HIS A 91 -12.10 2.51 15.06
N ASN A 92 -12.48 2.84 13.82
CA ASN A 92 -12.92 4.17 13.38
C ASN A 92 -11.90 5.30 13.66
N LYS A 93 -10.62 4.97 13.80
CA LYS A 93 -9.54 5.94 14.03
C LYS A 93 -8.39 5.70 13.06
N VAL A 94 -8.10 6.70 12.23
CA VAL A 94 -6.95 6.65 11.32
C VAL A 94 -5.67 6.93 12.11
N THR A 95 -4.72 5.99 12.03
CA THR A 95 -3.42 6.09 12.70
C THR A 95 -2.31 5.65 11.75
N ILE A 96 -1.05 5.96 12.05
CA ILE A 96 0.11 5.46 11.31
C ILE A 96 0.09 3.94 11.21
N LEU A 97 -0.11 3.26 12.34
CA LEU A 97 -0.19 1.80 12.38
C LEU A 97 -1.40 1.27 11.59
N GLY A 98 -2.56 1.94 11.69
CA GLY A 98 -3.75 1.58 10.93
C GLY A 98 -3.51 1.63 9.43
N ILE A 99 -2.89 2.70 8.93
CA ILE A 99 -2.53 2.79 7.50
C ILE A 99 -1.51 1.73 7.13
N SER A 100 -0.47 1.52 7.95
CA SER A 100 0.59 0.55 7.67
C SER A 100 0.08 -0.89 7.58
N PHE A 101 -0.84 -1.29 8.48
CA PHE A 101 -1.30 -2.69 8.57
C PHE A 101 -2.57 -2.98 7.79
N TYR A 102 -3.44 -1.99 7.56
CA TYR A 102 -4.75 -2.23 6.95
C TYR A 102 -4.94 -1.56 5.60
N ILE A 103 -4.34 -0.39 5.34
CA ILE A 103 -4.55 0.34 4.08
C ILE A 103 -3.43 0.08 3.07
N ALA A 104 -2.18 0.33 3.41
CA ALA A 104 -1.05 0.13 2.50
C ALA A 104 -0.97 -1.32 1.95
N PRO A 105 -1.23 -2.38 2.74
CA PRO A 105 -1.24 -3.75 2.22
C PRO A 105 -2.33 -4.04 1.19
N LEU A 106 -3.44 -3.31 1.17
CA LEU A 106 -4.48 -3.42 0.12
C LEU A 106 -3.91 -2.97 -1.22
N VAL A 107 -3.34 -1.77 -1.26
CA VAL A 107 -2.71 -1.20 -2.46
C VAL A 107 -1.56 -2.09 -2.94
N ASN A 108 -0.68 -2.48 -2.03
CA ASN A 108 0.47 -3.33 -2.34
C ASN A 108 0.09 -4.70 -2.90
N SER A 109 -1.03 -5.28 -2.45
CA SER A 109 -1.49 -6.59 -2.97
C SER A 109 -1.94 -6.50 -4.41
N LEU A 110 -2.63 -5.44 -4.81
CA LEU A 110 -3.03 -5.21 -6.19
C LEU A 110 -1.81 -4.92 -7.07
N ILE A 111 -0.85 -4.11 -6.60
CA ILE A 111 0.38 -3.84 -7.35
C ILE A 111 1.15 -5.14 -7.64
N ARG A 112 1.20 -6.07 -6.69
CA ARG A 112 1.94 -7.34 -6.84
C ARG A 112 1.23 -8.35 -7.73
N LEU A 113 -0.10 -8.47 -7.62
CA LEU A 113 -0.87 -9.56 -8.21
C LEU A 113 -1.84 -9.14 -9.30
N GLY A 114 -2.15 -7.85 -9.38
CA GLY A 114 -3.13 -7.31 -10.32
C GLY A 114 -2.65 -7.40 -11.76
N THR A 115 -3.57 -7.56 -12.68
CA THR A 115 -3.34 -7.42 -14.10
C THR A 115 -2.98 -5.97 -14.45
N HIS A 116 -2.55 -5.74 -15.69
CA HIS A 116 -2.28 -4.37 -16.14
C HIS A 116 -3.54 -3.48 -16.05
N ASP A 117 -4.66 -4.00 -16.50
CA ASP A 117 -5.95 -3.30 -16.49
C ASP A 117 -6.41 -2.96 -15.05
N ASP A 118 -6.23 -3.90 -14.11
CA ASP A 118 -6.57 -3.66 -12.70
C ASP A 118 -5.71 -2.56 -12.09
N LYS A 119 -4.42 -2.51 -12.45
CA LYS A 119 -3.49 -1.45 -12.00
C LYS A 119 -3.85 -0.10 -12.63
N GLU A 120 -4.31 -0.09 -13.89
CA GLU A 120 -4.80 1.12 -14.54
C GLU A 120 -6.05 1.66 -13.85
N ILE A 121 -7.01 0.79 -13.49
CA ILE A 121 -8.20 1.18 -12.70
C ILE A 121 -7.77 1.83 -11.39
N MET A 122 -6.82 1.23 -10.68
CA MET A 122 -6.32 1.81 -9.42
C MET A 122 -5.61 3.15 -9.64
N LEU A 123 -4.81 3.28 -10.70
CA LEU A 123 -4.13 4.54 -11.04
C LEU A 123 -5.17 5.65 -11.33
N LYS A 124 -6.19 5.36 -12.13
CA LYS A 124 -7.28 6.30 -12.41
C LYS A 124 -8.01 6.72 -11.13
N ALA A 125 -8.23 5.77 -10.21
CA ALA A 125 -8.83 6.07 -8.91
C ALA A 125 -7.95 7.02 -8.07
N PHE A 126 -6.62 6.82 -8.06
CA PHE A 126 -5.68 7.75 -7.41
C PHE A 126 -5.62 9.12 -8.09
N LEU A 127 -5.81 9.18 -9.40
CA LEU A 127 -5.89 10.44 -10.15
C LEU A 127 -7.22 11.18 -9.97
N GLY A 128 -8.19 10.58 -9.24
CA GLY A 128 -9.49 11.20 -8.98
C GLY A 128 -10.43 11.19 -10.19
N ALA A 129 -10.29 10.22 -11.09
CA ALA A 129 -11.20 10.05 -12.21
C ALA A 129 -12.63 9.85 -11.71
N THR A 130 -13.62 10.46 -12.42
CA THR A 130 -15.04 10.45 -12.05
C THR A 130 -15.86 9.46 -12.86
N GLU A 131 -15.21 8.63 -13.66
CA GLU A 131 -15.88 7.64 -14.50
C GLU A 131 -16.52 6.52 -13.68
N THR A 132 -17.61 5.96 -14.20
CA THR A 132 -18.26 4.76 -13.68
C THR A 132 -17.86 3.55 -14.49
N VAL A 133 -17.84 2.39 -13.83
CA VAL A 133 -17.58 1.10 -14.45
C VAL A 133 -18.69 0.11 -14.11
N LYS A 134 -19.03 -0.77 -15.05
CA LYS A 134 -20.00 -1.84 -14.83
C LYS A 134 -19.32 -3.02 -14.18
N ILE A 135 -19.87 -3.47 -13.08
CA ILE A 135 -19.38 -4.66 -12.35
C ILE A 135 -20.52 -5.67 -12.18
N LYS A 136 -20.15 -6.95 -12.20
CA LYS A 136 -21.07 -8.06 -11.88
C LYS A 136 -21.00 -8.39 -10.40
N ILE A 137 -22.13 -8.28 -9.70
CA ILE A 137 -22.24 -8.72 -8.30
C ILE A 137 -23.13 -9.96 -8.25
N ARG A 138 -22.64 -11.01 -7.56
CA ARG A 138 -23.41 -12.24 -7.36
C ARG A 138 -24.74 -11.93 -6.66
N GLY A 139 -25.85 -12.28 -7.32
CA GLY A 139 -27.20 -12.05 -6.81
C GLY A 139 -27.82 -10.67 -7.10
N GLN A 140 -27.06 -9.72 -7.65
CA GLN A 140 -27.57 -8.38 -7.98
C GLN A 140 -27.47 -8.02 -9.48
N GLY A 141 -26.79 -8.86 -10.30
CA GLY A 141 -26.58 -8.59 -11.71
C GLY A 141 -25.45 -7.57 -11.97
N GLU A 142 -25.59 -6.82 -13.06
CA GLU A 142 -24.66 -5.73 -13.41
C GLU A 142 -25.11 -4.44 -12.75
N ILE A 143 -24.20 -3.80 -12.05
CA ILE A 143 -24.39 -2.48 -11.46
C ILE A 143 -23.29 -1.53 -11.91
N GLU A 144 -23.58 -0.24 -11.96
CA GLU A 144 -22.58 0.80 -12.18
C GLU A 144 -22.07 1.31 -10.85
N VAL A 145 -20.74 1.40 -10.72
CA VAL A 145 -20.06 1.94 -9.54
C VAL A 145 -19.00 2.94 -9.96
N LEU A 146 -18.63 3.85 -9.08
CA LEU A 146 -17.50 4.74 -9.30
C LEU A 146 -16.19 3.94 -9.38
N ILE A 147 -15.25 4.42 -10.18
CA ILE A 147 -13.95 3.76 -10.37
C ILE A 147 -13.19 3.57 -9.04
N GLN A 148 -13.35 4.47 -8.07
CA GLN A 148 -12.76 4.36 -6.74
C GLN A 148 -13.32 3.15 -5.97
N GLU A 149 -14.62 2.90 -6.07
CA GLU A 149 -15.24 1.73 -5.45
C GLU A 149 -14.75 0.44 -6.12
N GLN A 150 -14.65 0.42 -7.44
CA GLN A 150 -14.10 -0.73 -8.16
C GLN A 150 -12.64 -0.98 -7.77
N ALA A 151 -11.80 0.04 -7.73
CA ALA A 151 -10.42 -0.07 -7.32
C ALA A 151 -10.29 -0.63 -5.88
N ARG A 152 -11.13 -0.17 -4.95
CA ARG A 152 -11.20 -0.69 -3.58
C ARG A 152 -11.54 -2.19 -3.57
N ARG A 153 -12.57 -2.61 -4.33
CA ARG A 153 -12.99 -4.02 -4.44
C ARG A 153 -11.86 -4.91 -5.00
N LEU A 154 -11.15 -4.41 -5.99
CA LEU A 154 -9.97 -5.09 -6.55
C LEU A 154 -8.87 -5.23 -5.49
N CYS A 155 -8.53 -4.16 -4.79
CA CYS A 155 -7.53 -4.21 -3.71
C CYS A 155 -7.87 -5.27 -2.65
N GLU A 156 -9.12 -5.33 -2.19
CA GLU A 156 -9.59 -6.33 -1.22
C GLU A 156 -9.54 -7.75 -1.78
N SER A 157 -9.93 -7.93 -3.03
CA SER A 157 -9.90 -9.23 -3.71
C SER A 157 -8.46 -9.75 -3.82
N TYR A 158 -7.54 -8.89 -4.27
CA TYR A 158 -6.13 -9.24 -4.38
C TYR A 158 -5.47 -9.45 -3.01
N LYS A 159 -5.89 -8.72 -1.98
CA LYS A 159 -5.41 -8.96 -0.61
C LYS A 159 -5.80 -10.35 -0.11
N ARG A 160 -7.05 -10.77 -0.31
CA ARG A 160 -7.50 -12.14 0.03
C ARG A 160 -6.74 -13.20 -0.76
N LYS A 161 -6.54 -12.99 -2.08
CA LYS A 161 -5.75 -13.89 -2.93
C LYS A 161 -4.31 -13.99 -2.45
N GLN A 162 -3.68 -12.87 -2.12
CA GLN A 162 -2.33 -12.81 -1.58
C GLN A 162 -2.20 -13.58 -0.27
N GLN A 163 -3.12 -13.37 0.67
CA GLN A 163 -3.12 -14.07 1.96
C GLN A 163 -3.23 -15.59 1.79
N LYS A 164 -4.13 -16.04 0.91
CA LYS A 164 -4.30 -17.47 0.62
C LYS A 164 -3.02 -18.05 0.03
N LEU A 165 -2.48 -17.46 -1.03
CA LEU A 165 -1.24 -17.94 -1.67
C LEU A 165 -0.07 -17.98 -0.67
N THR A 166 0.10 -16.91 0.14
CA THR A 166 1.16 -16.87 1.15
C THR A 166 0.99 -17.99 2.18
N SER A 167 -0.27 -18.31 2.58
CA SER A 167 -0.54 -19.41 3.50
C SER A 167 -0.20 -20.76 2.86
N ASP A 168 -0.74 -21.00 1.67
CA ASP A 168 -0.56 -22.29 0.97
C ASP A 168 0.94 -22.59 0.74
N TYR A 169 1.72 -21.58 0.36
CA TYR A 169 3.18 -21.75 0.19
C TYR A 169 3.92 -21.91 1.52
N ALA A 170 3.54 -21.17 2.55
CA ALA A 170 4.16 -21.32 3.87
C ALA A 170 3.91 -22.72 4.44
N ASP A 171 2.71 -23.28 4.27
CA ASP A 171 2.38 -24.62 4.74
C ASP A 171 3.20 -25.70 4.02
N ILE A 172 3.40 -25.55 2.69
CA ILE A 172 4.25 -26.46 1.91
C ILE A 172 5.70 -26.41 2.40
N LEU A 173 6.26 -25.21 2.58
CA LEU A 173 7.63 -25.04 3.03
C LEU A 173 7.83 -25.48 4.47
N LYS A 174 6.84 -25.24 5.34
CA LYS A 174 6.89 -25.72 6.73
C LYS A 174 6.98 -27.25 6.80
N LYS A 175 6.17 -27.94 5.99
CA LYS A 175 6.26 -29.39 5.89
C LYS A 175 7.65 -29.83 5.40
N GLN A 176 8.22 -29.17 4.41
CA GLN A 176 9.59 -29.48 3.93
C GLN A 176 10.64 -29.29 5.02
N ILE A 177 10.53 -28.20 5.80
CA ILE A 177 11.42 -27.90 6.94
C ILE A 177 11.36 -29.02 7.98
N ASP A 178 10.15 -29.49 8.29
CA ASP A 178 9.93 -30.56 9.28
C ASP A 178 10.41 -31.93 8.74
N ASP A 179 10.04 -32.29 7.51
CA ASP A 179 10.41 -33.56 6.88
C ASP A 179 11.94 -33.74 6.77
N PHE A 180 12.68 -32.67 6.57
CA PHE A 180 14.17 -32.69 6.48
C PHE A 180 14.87 -32.25 7.76
N ASN A 181 14.15 -32.03 8.87
CA ASN A 181 14.67 -31.58 10.14
C ASN A 181 15.59 -30.32 10.04
N LEU A 182 15.21 -29.40 9.16
CA LEU A 182 16.00 -28.19 8.89
C LEU A 182 16.00 -27.19 10.05
N ASN A 183 15.07 -27.32 11.00
CA ASN A 183 14.99 -26.49 12.22
C ASN A 183 16.24 -26.57 13.10
N SER A 184 17.07 -27.62 12.94
CA SER A 184 18.34 -27.76 13.65
C SER A 184 19.48 -26.90 13.08
N LEU A 185 19.26 -26.30 11.91
CA LEU A 185 20.29 -25.52 11.22
C LEU A 185 20.21 -24.04 11.59
N PRO A 186 21.35 -23.33 11.68
CA PRO A 186 21.35 -21.89 11.97
C PRO A 186 20.76 -21.04 10.84
N VAL A 187 20.71 -21.57 9.62
CA VAL A 187 20.11 -20.94 8.44
C VAL A 187 19.33 -21.99 7.69
N ILE A 188 18.07 -21.70 7.38
CA ILE A 188 17.19 -22.59 6.62
C ILE A 188 17.08 -22.09 5.17
N CYS A 189 17.46 -22.93 4.21
CA CYS A 189 17.31 -22.69 2.80
C CYS A 189 16.30 -23.70 2.23
N CYS A 190 15.14 -23.20 1.76
CA CYS A 190 14.13 -24.04 1.12
C CYS A 190 14.09 -23.77 -0.38
N LYS A 191 13.98 -24.83 -1.19
CA LYS A 191 13.73 -24.74 -2.62
C LYS A 191 12.28 -25.08 -2.89
N THR A 192 11.63 -24.30 -3.74
CA THR A 192 10.28 -24.60 -4.20
C THR A 192 10.35 -25.14 -5.62
N ASP A 193 9.59 -26.21 -5.88
CA ASP A 193 9.45 -26.79 -7.24
C ASP A 193 8.40 -26.05 -8.09
N ARG A 194 7.80 -25.01 -7.52
CA ARG A 194 6.81 -24.18 -8.18
C ARG A 194 7.39 -22.79 -8.45
N ASP A 195 7.01 -22.20 -9.57
CA ASP A 195 7.28 -20.80 -9.88
C ASP A 195 6.54 -19.88 -8.89
N ILE A 196 7.16 -19.69 -7.72
CA ILE A 196 6.72 -18.66 -6.80
C ILE A 196 7.21 -17.34 -7.36
N GLU A 197 6.28 -16.43 -7.66
CA GLU A 197 6.67 -15.07 -8.02
C GLU A 197 7.58 -14.48 -6.93
N THR A 198 8.71 -13.94 -7.32
CA THR A 198 9.72 -13.38 -6.40
C THR A 198 9.16 -12.31 -5.46
N THR A 199 8.05 -11.66 -5.86
CA THR A 199 7.31 -10.67 -5.05
C THR A 199 6.70 -11.24 -3.76
N PHE A 200 6.61 -12.58 -3.63
CA PHE A 200 6.03 -13.26 -2.46
C PHE A 200 7.06 -13.80 -1.48
N THR A 201 8.30 -14.00 -1.88
CA THR A 201 9.31 -14.68 -1.07
C THR A 201 9.46 -14.06 0.32
N GLY A 202 9.51 -12.72 0.42
CA GLY A 202 9.61 -12.03 1.71
C GLY A 202 8.36 -12.21 2.60
N LEU A 203 7.16 -12.29 2.02
CA LEU A 203 5.92 -12.51 2.77
C LEU A 203 5.86 -13.95 3.32
N ILE A 204 6.29 -14.91 2.52
CA ILE A 204 6.35 -16.33 2.92
C ILE A 204 7.40 -16.51 4.03
N ALA A 205 8.59 -15.93 3.85
CA ALA A 205 9.65 -15.98 4.85
C ALA A 205 9.18 -15.41 6.20
N ASN A 206 8.54 -14.24 6.18
CA ASN A 206 7.93 -13.63 7.37
C ASN A 206 6.92 -14.55 8.06
N LYS A 207 6.09 -15.26 7.28
CA LYS A 207 5.09 -16.18 7.83
C LYS A 207 5.70 -17.45 8.41
N LEU A 208 6.87 -17.87 7.93
CA LEU A 208 7.58 -19.04 8.46
C LEU A 208 8.30 -18.72 9.77
N THR A 209 8.62 -17.45 10.05
CA THR A 209 9.33 -17.00 11.25
C THR A 209 8.41 -16.49 12.36
N SER A 210 7.11 -16.36 12.10
CA SER A 210 6.09 -15.92 13.06
C SER A 210 5.36 -17.10 13.68
#